data_6527270ff89934d3bdee1fb51a37d746
#
_entry.id   6527270ff89934d3bdee1fb51a37d746
#
_cell.length_a   1.000
_cell.length_b   1.000
_cell.length_c   1.000
_cell.angle_alpha   90.00
_cell.angle_beta   90.00
_cell.angle_gamma   90.00
#
_symmetry.space_group_name_H-M   'P 1'
#
loop_
_entity.id
_entity.type
_entity.pdbx_description
1 polymer ?
#
loop_
_entity_poly.entity_id
_entity_poly.type
_entity_poly.pdbx_seq_one_letter_code
_entity_poly.pdbx_strand_id
1 'polypeptide(L)'
;LLATPSLALERSRAVAAEMAQCAVRSLEGALDSLTNYSAAAAEQIRADEERCDRYEDILGTYLVKLSARRMGMEESEEATALLKAIGDFERISDHAVNVLESAEELRGKQLAFSRSAQAEFDTLSGALREILELTLEAFEKHDAAAAAHVEPLEEVIDALKEQMRTRHILRMQQGNCSIEAGFVWSDLLTNLERTSDHCSNIAGCIIDTAQHNLNLHESLGLAKRESESFRSMFRGYAKKYALPEMAKA
;
A
#
# COMPACT_ATOMS: atom_id res chain seq x y z
N LEU A 1 -0.88 -26.00 -19.20
CA LEU A 1 -1.62 -25.02 -18.40
C LEU A 1 -2.42 -24.05 -19.27
N LEU A 2 -1.84 -23.47 -20.34
CA LEU A 2 -2.56 -22.57 -21.26
C LEU A 2 -3.78 -23.19 -21.99
N ALA A 3 -3.96 -24.49 -21.92
CA ALA A 3 -5.12 -25.19 -22.50
C ALA A 3 -6.32 -25.21 -21.55
N THR A 4 -6.16 -24.83 -20.27
CA THR A 4 -7.22 -24.79 -19.25
C THR A 4 -7.13 -23.45 -18.53
N PRO A 5 -7.83 -22.40 -19.02
CA PRO A 5 -7.72 -21.04 -18.51
C PRO A 5 -7.98 -20.94 -17.00
N SER A 6 -9.01 -21.57 -16.48
CA SER A 6 -9.36 -21.54 -15.05
C SER A 6 -8.22 -22.06 -14.17
N LEU A 7 -7.56 -23.17 -14.54
CA LEU A 7 -6.41 -23.70 -13.80
C LEU A 7 -5.17 -22.79 -13.93
N ALA A 8 -5.01 -22.15 -15.09
CA ALA A 8 -3.95 -21.18 -15.31
C ALA A 8 -4.11 -19.96 -14.42
N LEU A 9 -5.34 -19.43 -14.29
CA LEU A 9 -5.67 -18.30 -13.40
C LEU A 9 -5.48 -18.67 -11.92
N GLU A 10 -5.94 -19.85 -11.50
CA GLU A 10 -5.73 -20.33 -10.13
C GLU A 10 -4.23 -20.35 -9.76
N ARG A 11 -3.39 -20.86 -10.67
CA ARG A 11 -1.93 -20.87 -10.48
C ARG A 11 -1.33 -19.47 -10.48
N SER A 12 -1.81 -18.60 -11.36
CA SER A 12 -1.37 -17.20 -11.40
C SER A 12 -1.71 -16.46 -10.12
N ARG A 13 -2.91 -16.69 -9.56
CA ARG A 13 -3.31 -16.14 -8.25
C ARG A 13 -2.39 -16.58 -7.13
N ALA A 14 -2.04 -17.87 -7.06
CA ALA A 14 -1.16 -18.38 -6.04
C ALA A 14 0.22 -17.70 -6.09
N VAL A 15 0.79 -17.52 -7.28
CA VAL A 15 2.08 -16.83 -7.46
C VAL A 15 1.96 -15.33 -7.16
N ALA A 16 0.85 -14.70 -7.56
CA ALA A 16 0.59 -13.29 -7.23
C ALA A 16 0.43 -13.07 -5.70
N ALA A 17 -0.12 -14.05 -4.97
CA ALA A 17 -0.18 -14.00 -3.51
C ALA A 17 1.22 -14.07 -2.87
N GLU A 18 2.13 -14.91 -3.39
CA GLU A 18 3.52 -14.93 -2.94
C GLU A 18 4.23 -13.59 -3.20
N MET A 19 3.99 -12.98 -4.35
CA MET A 19 4.46 -11.64 -4.68
C MET A 19 3.92 -10.58 -3.73
N ALA A 20 2.62 -10.62 -3.44
CA ALA A 20 1.96 -9.71 -2.50
C ALA A 20 2.58 -9.77 -1.09
N GLN A 21 2.77 -10.99 -0.57
CA GLN A 21 3.46 -11.21 0.71
C GLN A 21 4.89 -10.64 0.70
N CYS A 22 5.60 -10.80 -0.42
CA CYS A 22 6.95 -10.30 -0.59
C CYS A 22 6.97 -8.76 -0.53
N ALA A 23 6.09 -8.09 -1.28
CA ALA A 23 5.99 -6.63 -1.31
C ALA A 23 5.61 -6.03 0.05
N VAL A 24 4.61 -6.61 0.73
CA VAL A 24 4.18 -6.16 2.06
C VAL A 24 5.30 -6.30 3.08
N ARG A 25 5.94 -7.47 3.16
CA ARG A 25 7.09 -7.72 4.04
C ARG A 25 8.24 -6.75 3.78
N SER A 26 8.52 -6.46 2.50
CA SER A 26 9.57 -5.51 2.10
C SER A 26 9.29 -4.11 2.64
N LEU A 27 8.07 -3.61 2.49
CA LEU A 27 7.71 -2.28 2.99
C LEU A 27 7.70 -2.22 4.52
N GLU A 28 7.19 -3.24 5.21
CA GLU A 28 7.24 -3.31 6.67
C GLU A 28 8.69 -3.30 7.19
N GLY A 29 9.59 -4.06 6.55
CA GLY A 29 11.01 -4.05 6.85
C GLY A 29 11.67 -2.68 6.60
N ALA A 30 11.25 -1.97 5.57
CA ALA A 30 11.72 -0.62 5.29
C ALA A 30 11.26 0.40 6.35
N LEU A 31 10.00 0.31 6.82
CA LEU A 31 9.50 1.10 7.94
C LEU A 31 10.31 0.84 9.22
N ASP A 32 10.62 -0.44 9.52
CA ASP A 32 11.46 -0.80 10.66
C ASP A 32 12.88 -0.24 10.55
N SER A 33 13.43 -0.16 9.34
CA SER A 33 14.79 0.34 9.07
C SER A 33 14.97 1.83 9.41
N LEU A 34 13.90 2.61 9.47
CA LEU A 34 13.94 4.02 9.89
C LEU A 34 14.30 4.19 11.37
N THR A 35 14.01 3.19 12.20
CA THR A 35 14.35 3.19 13.64
C THR A 35 15.44 2.19 13.99
N ASN A 36 15.46 1.02 13.35
CA ASN A 36 16.33 -0.11 13.64
C ASN A 36 17.02 -0.62 12.37
N TYR A 37 17.86 0.21 11.76
CA TYR A 37 18.58 -0.17 10.55
C TYR A 37 19.54 -1.34 10.78
N SER A 38 19.52 -2.32 9.88
CA SER A 38 20.55 -3.34 9.75
C SER A 38 20.89 -3.60 8.29
N ALA A 39 22.17 -3.90 8.00
CA ALA A 39 22.61 -4.21 6.64
C ALA A 39 21.92 -5.47 6.09
N ALA A 40 21.66 -6.48 6.94
CA ALA A 40 20.97 -7.68 6.56
C ALA A 40 19.50 -7.42 6.16
N ALA A 41 18.81 -6.53 6.89
CA ALA A 41 17.45 -6.11 6.53
C ALA A 41 17.45 -5.33 5.20
N ALA A 42 18.42 -4.46 4.99
CA ALA A 42 18.58 -3.71 3.75
C ALA A 42 18.80 -4.62 2.53
N GLU A 43 19.68 -5.63 2.67
CA GLU A 43 19.90 -6.65 1.62
C GLU A 43 18.60 -7.43 1.33
N GLN A 44 17.85 -7.80 2.38
CA GLN A 44 16.60 -8.55 2.20
C GLN A 44 15.53 -7.71 1.47
N ILE A 45 15.40 -6.41 1.81
CA ILE A 45 14.45 -5.50 1.15
C ILE A 45 14.78 -5.38 -0.34
N ARG A 46 16.04 -5.19 -0.71
CA ARG A 46 16.46 -5.15 -2.12
C ARG A 46 16.27 -6.48 -2.84
N ALA A 47 16.55 -7.60 -2.18
CA ALA A 47 16.31 -8.92 -2.75
C ALA A 47 14.81 -9.21 -2.94
N ASP A 48 13.96 -8.69 -2.06
CA ASP A 48 12.50 -8.81 -2.19
C ASP A 48 11.96 -7.94 -3.33
N GLU A 49 12.50 -6.74 -3.55
CA GLU A 49 12.16 -5.89 -4.70
C GLU A 49 12.55 -6.58 -6.01
N GLU A 50 13.79 -7.03 -6.18
CA GLU A 50 14.22 -7.79 -7.36
C GLU A 50 13.36 -9.05 -7.60
N ARG A 51 12.82 -9.65 -6.54
CA ARG A 51 11.90 -10.79 -6.64
C ARG A 51 10.53 -10.35 -7.12
N CYS A 52 9.99 -9.22 -6.63
CA CYS A 52 8.72 -8.66 -7.08
C CYS A 52 8.79 -8.27 -8.55
N ASP A 53 9.85 -7.63 -8.99
CA ASP A 53 10.11 -7.29 -10.40
C ASP A 53 10.10 -8.54 -11.29
N ARG A 54 10.80 -9.59 -10.89
CA ARG A 54 10.76 -10.88 -11.63
C ARG A 54 9.37 -11.53 -11.65
N TYR A 55 8.61 -11.43 -10.57
CA TYR A 55 7.23 -11.94 -10.54
C TYR A 55 6.34 -11.15 -11.50
N GLU A 56 6.45 -9.82 -11.52
CA GLU A 56 5.68 -8.96 -12.42
C GLU A 56 5.95 -9.32 -13.88
N ASP A 57 7.21 -9.38 -14.29
CA ASP A 57 7.62 -9.74 -15.64
C ASP A 57 7.08 -11.11 -16.09
N ILE A 58 7.26 -12.15 -15.25
CA ILE A 58 6.86 -13.52 -15.58
C ILE A 58 5.34 -13.64 -15.61
N LEU A 59 4.65 -13.16 -14.58
CA LEU A 59 3.19 -13.23 -14.48
C LEU A 59 2.53 -12.34 -15.53
N GLY A 60 3.02 -11.12 -15.73
CA GLY A 60 2.51 -10.18 -16.74
C GLY A 60 2.57 -10.79 -18.13
N THR A 61 3.73 -11.31 -18.52
CA THR A 61 3.90 -12.02 -19.80
C THR A 61 2.98 -13.23 -19.91
N TYR A 62 2.82 -14.00 -18.85
CA TYR A 62 1.97 -15.20 -18.85
C TYR A 62 0.48 -14.84 -18.97
N LEU A 63 0.01 -13.88 -18.19
CA LEU A 63 -1.38 -13.42 -18.21
C LEU A 63 -1.77 -12.78 -19.55
N VAL A 64 -0.88 -12.00 -20.18
CA VAL A 64 -1.09 -11.46 -21.52
C VAL A 64 -1.24 -12.59 -22.56
N LYS A 65 -0.40 -13.62 -22.50
CA LYS A 65 -0.51 -14.80 -23.38
C LYS A 65 -1.79 -15.60 -23.11
N LEU A 66 -2.22 -15.65 -21.86
CA LEU A 66 -3.47 -16.32 -21.48
C LEU A 66 -4.68 -15.54 -22.01
N SER A 67 -4.69 -14.21 -21.89
CA SER A 67 -5.76 -13.33 -22.39
C SER A 67 -5.93 -13.37 -23.91
N ALA A 68 -4.89 -13.77 -24.66
CA ALA A 68 -4.98 -14.01 -26.10
C ALA A 68 -5.68 -15.32 -26.48
N ARG A 69 -6.08 -16.14 -25.50
CA ARG A 69 -6.82 -17.38 -25.70
C ARG A 69 -8.32 -17.14 -25.60
N ARG A 70 -9.12 -18.14 -26.03
CA ARG A 70 -10.57 -18.11 -25.80
C ARG A 70 -10.84 -18.36 -24.32
N MET A 71 -11.26 -17.31 -23.62
CA MET A 71 -11.64 -17.32 -22.22
C MET A 71 -13.09 -16.87 -22.09
N GLY A 72 -13.76 -17.28 -21.03
CA GLY A 72 -15.03 -16.70 -20.61
C GLY A 72 -14.86 -15.25 -20.17
N MET A 73 -15.97 -14.51 -20.04
CA MET A 73 -15.94 -13.10 -19.62
C MET A 73 -15.36 -12.97 -18.21
N GLU A 74 -15.81 -13.80 -17.28
CA GLU A 74 -15.29 -13.81 -15.88
C GLU A 74 -13.78 -14.10 -15.80
N GLU A 75 -13.30 -15.08 -16.59
CA GLU A 75 -11.87 -15.40 -16.67
C GLU A 75 -11.05 -14.23 -17.23
N SER A 76 -11.60 -13.51 -18.22
CA SER A 76 -10.94 -12.34 -18.82
C SER A 76 -10.88 -11.16 -17.84
N GLU A 77 -11.94 -10.93 -17.09
CA GLU A 77 -11.98 -9.90 -16.03
C GLU A 77 -11.00 -10.21 -14.92
N GLU A 78 -10.93 -11.45 -14.48
CA GLU A 78 -9.99 -11.91 -13.49
C GLU A 78 -8.54 -11.77 -13.94
N ALA A 79 -8.20 -12.15 -15.18
CA ALA A 79 -6.86 -11.96 -15.73
C ALA A 79 -6.46 -10.48 -15.77
N THR A 80 -7.41 -9.60 -16.09
CA THR A 80 -7.20 -8.15 -16.13
C THR A 80 -7.00 -7.60 -14.71
N ALA A 81 -7.77 -8.05 -13.73
CA ALA A 81 -7.63 -7.66 -12.34
C ALA A 81 -6.26 -8.09 -11.77
N LEU A 82 -5.83 -9.32 -12.07
CA LEU A 82 -4.51 -9.81 -11.68
C LEU A 82 -3.37 -8.99 -12.31
N LEU A 83 -3.47 -8.65 -13.60
CA LEU A 83 -2.47 -7.81 -14.28
C LEU A 83 -2.31 -6.44 -13.62
N LYS A 84 -3.40 -5.83 -13.19
CA LYS A 84 -3.35 -4.56 -12.45
C LYS A 84 -2.73 -4.75 -11.07
N ALA A 85 -3.18 -5.76 -10.33
CA ALA A 85 -2.73 -6.00 -8.96
C ALA A 85 -1.23 -6.30 -8.88
N ILE A 86 -0.65 -7.09 -9.79
CA ILE A 86 0.79 -7.37 -9.78
C ILE A 86 1.62 -6.11 -10.03
N GLY A 87 1.16 -5.20 -10.91
CA GLY A 87 1.81 -3.90 -11.11
C GLY A 87 1.75 -3.03 -9.85
N ASP A 88 0.64 -3.02 -9.13
CA ASP A 88 0.54 -2.27 -7.86
C ASP A 88 1.41 -2.88 -6.76
N PHE A 89 1.53 -4.22 -6.66
CA PHE A 89 2.45 -4.86 -5.70
C PHE A 89 3.92 -4.63 -6.04
N GLU A 90 4.30 -4.60 -7.32
CA GLU A 90 5.64 -4.20 -7.75
C GLU A 90 5.94 -2.77 -7.28
N ARG A 91 5.01 -1.81 -7.49
CA ARG A 91 5.16 -0.43 -7.02
C ARG A 91 5.28 -0.32 -5.50
N ILE A 92 4.57 -1.13 -4.73
CA ILE A 92 4.72 -1.18 -3.27
C ILE A 92 6.15 -1.61 -2.91
N SER A 93 6.73 -2.59 -3.60
CA SER A 93 8.12 -3.01 -3.34
C SER A 93 9.15 -1.97 -3.78
N ASP A 94 8.93 -1.23 -4.87
CA ASP A 94 9.73 -0.07 -5.28
C ASP A 94 9.75 1.00 -4.16
N HIS A 95 8.57 1.33 -3.62
CA HIS A 95 8.48 2.28 -2.51
C HIS A 95 9.18 1.79 -1.24
N ALA A 96 9.24 0.48 -1.00
CA ALA A 96 10.01 -0.08 0.10
C ALA A 96 11.51 0.24 -0.02
N VAL A 97 12.09 0.13 -1.22
CA VAL A 97 13.47 0.51 -1.47
C VAL A 97 13.68 2.02 -1.29
N ASN A 98 12.77 2.86 -1.77
CA ASN A 98 12.85 4.31 -1.57
C ASN A 98 12.79 4.71 -0.08
N VAL A 99 11.95 4.03 0.71
CA VAL A 99 11.89 4.22 2.17
C VAL A 99 13.19 3.76 2.86
N LEU A 100 13.75 2.63 2.41
CA LEU A 100 15.06 2.15 2.88
C LEU A 100 16.17 3.17 2.57
N GLU A 101 16.20 3.73 1.37
CA GLU A 101 17.18 4.77 0.98
C GLU A 101 17.06 6.01 1.86
N SER A 102 15.84 6.40 2.25
CA SER A 102 15.62 7.47 3.24
C SER A 102 16.22 7.12 4.60
N ALA A 103 16.10 5.87 5.05
CA ALA A 103 16.73 5.41 6.30
C ALA A 103 18.27 5.44 6.22
N GLU A 104 18.83 5.02 5.08
CA GLU A 104 20.28 5.05 4.82
C GLU A 104 20.81 6.48 4.75
N GLU A 105 20.07 7.40 4.14
CA GLU A 105 20.43 8.82 4.06
C GLU A 105 20.43 9.47 5.44
N LEU A 106 19.39 9.25 6.26
CA LEU A 106 19.34 9.74 7.65
C LEU A 106 20.56 9.27 8.43
N ARG A 107 20.88 7.98 8.33
CA ARG A 107 22.02 7.37 9.00
C ARG A 107 23.35 7.93 8.50
N GLY A 108 23.57 7.96 7.18
CA GLY A 108 24.80 8.37 6.54
C GLY A 108 25.15 9.84 6.82
N LYS A 109 24.15 10.69 6.87
CA LYS A 109 24.27 12.13 7.18
C LYS A 109 24.12 12.44 8.67
N GLN A 110 23.94 11.45 9.52
CA GLN A 110 23.69 11.61 10.96
C GLN A 110 22.51 12.57 11.26
N LEU A 111 21.48 12.51 10.44
CA LEU A 111 20.26 13.29 10.62
C LEU A 111 19.28 12.52 11.52
N ALA A 112 18.48 13.27 12.28
CA ALA A 112 17.42 12.73 13.11
C ALA A 112 16.17 13.60 13.02
N PHE A 113 15.02 12.99 13.08
CA PHE A 113 13.76 13.69 13.21
C PHE A 113 13.57 14.17 14.67
N SER A 114 12.89 15.29 14.86
CA SER A 114 12.51 15.75 16.19
C SER A 114 11.59 14.71 16.87
N ARG A 115 11.51 14.75 18.21
CA ARG A 115 10.63 13.86 18.97
C ARG A 115 9.16 13.96 18.51
N SER A 116 8.70 15.17 18.18
CA SER A 116 7.32 15.37 17.68
C SER A 116 7.14 14.77 16.29
N ALA A 117 8.11 14.92 15.38
CA ALA A 117 8.08 14.32 14.06
C ALA A 117 8.09 12.76 14.15
N GLN A 118 8.90 12.21 15.07
CA GLN A 118 8.93 10.77 15.28
C GLN A 118 7.57 10.23 15.77
N ALA A 119 6.92 10.92 16.70
CA ALA A 119 5.59 10.52 17.17
C ALA A 119 4.50 10.60 16.07
N GLU A 120 4.61 11.59 15.19
CA GLU A 120 3.75 11.69 14.00
C GLU A 120 4.03 10.53 13.03
N PHE A 121 5.29 10.21 12.80
CA PHE A 121 5.70 9.09 11.95
C PHE A 121 5.23 7.74 12.50
N ASP A 122 5.29 7.53 13.81
CA ASP A 122 4.82 6.29 14.44
C ASP A 122 3.31 6.09 14.20
N THR A 123 2.54 7.19 14.23
CA THR A 123 1.11 7.17 13.91
C THR A 123 0.86 6.78 12.44
N LEU A 124 1.56 7.43 11.51
CA LEU A 124 1.46 7.13 10.07
C LEU A 124 1.92 5.69 9.78
N SER A 125 3.02 5.25 10.36
CA SER A 125 3.54 3.89 10.21
C SER A 125 2.53 2.83 10.68
N GLY A 126 1.82 3.10 11.80
CA GLY A 126 0.74 2.24 12.27
C GLY A 126 -0.40 2.12 11.26
N ALA A 127 -0.82 3.23 10.67
CA ALA A 127 -1.86 3.25 9.64
C ALA A 127 -1.41 2.50 8.36
N LEU A 128 -0.15 2.68 7.96
CA LEU A 128 0.44 1.99 6.80
C LEU A 128 0.47 0.47 6.99
N ARG A 129 0.87 -0.01 8.17
CA ARG A 129 0.87 -1.44 8.48
C ARG A 129 -0.54 -2.02 8.40
N GLU A 130 -1.53 -1.32 8.95
CA GLU A 130 -2.92 -1.79 8.89
C GLU A 130 -3.46 -1.84 7.45
N ILE A 131 -3.19 -0.84 6.61
CA ILE A 131 -3.66 -0.86 5.22
C ILE A 131 -2.98 -1.96 4.41
N LEU A 132 -1.70 -2.24 4.66
CA LEU A 132 -0.96 -3.33 4.01
C LEU A 132 -1.53 -4.70 4.41
N GLU A 133 -1.79 -4.92 5.70
CA GLU A 133 -2.41 -6.15 6.20
C GLU A 133 -3.80 -6.36 5.61
N LEU A 134 -4.65 -5.33 5.62
CA LEU A 134 -6.00 -5.38 5.03
C LEU A 134 -5.97 -5.68 3.53
N THR A 135 -5.04 -5.06 2.80
CA THR A 135 -4.88 -5.26 1.36
C THR A 135 -4.42 -6.68 1.05
N LEU A 136 -3.44 -7.18 1.81
CA LEU A 136 -2.94 -8.55 1.67
C LEU A 136 -4.04 -9.57 1.97
N GLU A 137 -4.74 -9.41 3.09
CA GLU A 137 -5.86 -10.28 3.47
C GLU A 137 -6.97 -10.29 2.42
N ALA A 138 -7.39 -9.10 1.96
CA ALA A 138 -8.41 -8.96 0.93
C ALA A 138 -7.99 -9.64 -0.38
N PHE A 139 -6.72 -9.50 -0.78
CA PHE A 139 -6.20 -10.09 -2.00
C PHE A 139 -6.10 -11.62 -1.91
N GLU A 140 -5.54 -12.16 -0.83
CA GLU A 140 -5.36 -13.59 -0.64
C GLU A 140 -6.68 -14.35 -0.53
N LYS A 141 -7.67 -13.75 0.17
CA LYS A 141 -8.97 -14.38 0.44
C LYS A 141 -10.06 -14.00 -0.57
N HIS A 142 -9.77 -13.12 -1.52
CA HIS A 142 -10.77 -12.49 -2.39
C HIS A 142 -11.94 -11.88 -1.59
N ASP A 143 -11.61 -11.23 -0.48
CA ASP A 143 -12.59 -10.70 0.48
C ASP A 143 -12.90 -9.23 0.17
N ALA A 144 -14.04 -9.01 -0.52
CA ALA A 144 -14.53 -7.66 -0.82
C ALA A 144 -14.91 -6.87 0.45
N ALA A 145 -15.28 -7.55 1.55
CA ALA A 145 -15.60 -6.88 2.80
C ALA A 145 -14.32 -6.33 3.47
N ALA A 146 -13.23 -7.08 3.45
CA ALA A 146 -11.92 -6.60 3.89
C ALA A 146 -11.41 -5.47 2.97
N ALA A 147 -11.56 -5.61 1.65
CA ALA A 147 -11.19 -4.58 0.66
C ALA A 147 -11.94 -3.26 0.89
N ALA A 148 -13.21 -3.29 1.32
CA ALA A 148 -13.99 -2.09 1.60
C ALA A 148 -13.45 -1.23 2.77
N HIS A 149 -12.57 -1.77 3.60
CA HIS A 149 -11.89 -1.03 4.67
C HIS A 149 -10.68 -0.23 4.17
N VAL A 150 -10.13 -0.57 3.02
CA VAL A 150 -8.87 -0.01 2.51
C VAL A 150 -9.04 1.46 2.12
N GLU A 151 -10.03 1.79 1.31
CA GLU A 151 -10.27 3.16 0.84
C GLU A 151 -10.50 4.18 1.99
N PRO A 152 -11.35 3.88 3.02
CA PRO A 152 -11.50 4.79 4.15
C PRO A 152 -10.21 5.02 4.94
N LEU A 153 -9.33 4.01 5.02
CA LEU A 153 -8.05 4.13 5.69
C LEU A 153 -7.04 4.89 4.83
N GLU A 154 -7.07 4.71 3.52
CA GLU A 154 -6.26 5.47 2.56
C GLU A 154 -6.55 6.97 2.66
N GLU A 155 -7.83 7.39 2.66
CA GLU A 155 -8.19 8.81 2.85
C GLU A 155 -7.69 9.37 4.20
N VAL A 156 -7.64 8.55 5.25
CA VAL A 156 -7.04 8.95 6.53
C VAL A 156 -5.53 9.12 6.41
N ILE A 157 -4.84 8.26 5.68
CA ILE A 157 -3.39 8.35 5.44
C ILE A 157 -3.05 9.60 4.64
N ASP A 158 -3.83 9.93 3.60
CA ASP A 158 -3.64 11.18 2.84
C ASP A 158 -3.84 12.42 3.73
N ALA A 159 -4.90 12.44 4.55
CA ALA A 159 -5.12 13.51 5.51
C ALA A 159 -3.98 13.62 6.54
N LEU A 160 -3.41 12.52 7.00
CA LEU A 160 -2.24 12.50 7.91
C LEU A 160 -1.02 13.10 7.22
N LYS A 161 -0.72 12.72 5.99
CA LYS A 161 0.38 13.26 5.20
C LYS A 161 0.30 14.79 5.11
N GLU A 162 -0.87 15.35 4.75
CA GLU A 162 -1.05 16.79 4.64
C GLU A 162 -0.90 17.51 5.99
N GLN A 163 -1.41 16.94 7.08
CA GLN A 163 -1.19 17.48 8.42
C GLN A 163 0.29 17.45 8.82
N MET A 164 0.98 16.34 8.58
CA MET A 164 2.39 16.17 8.90
C MET A 164 3.27 17.10 8.07
N ARG A 165 2.92 17.31 6.79
CA ARG A 165 3.59 18.28 5.92
C ARG A 165 3.46 19.71 6.46
N THR A 166 2.26 20.11 6.86
CA THR A 166 1.99 21.43 7.45
C THR A 166 2.78 21.61 8.76
N ARG A 167 2.76 20.63 9.64
CA ARG A 167 3.52 20.67 10.91
C ARG A 167 5.02 20.71 10.67
N HIS A 168 5.52 20.04 9.64
CA HIS A 168 6.92 20.08 9.28
C HIS A 168 7.35 21.48 8.82
N ILE A 169 6.55 22.17 8.01
CA ILE A 169 6.83 23.55 7.60
C ILE A 169 6.93 24.48 8.83
N LEU A 170 6.04 24.31 9.81
CA LEU A 170 6.09 25.07 11.06
C LEU A 170 7.39 24.79 11.86
N ARG A 171 7.82 23.52 11.94
CA ARG A 171 9.10 23.14 12.59
C ARG A 171 10.30 23.78 11.89
N MET A 172 10.30 23.82 10.57
CA MET A 172 11.37 24.50 9.80
C MET A 172 11.41 26.01 10.08
N GLN A 173 10.27 26.66 10.09
CA GLN A 173 10.16 28.11 10.39
C GLN A 173 10.65 28.45 11.81
N GLN A 174 10.49 27.53 12.75
CA GLN A 174 10.95 27.66 14.14
C GLN A 174 12.44 27.28 14.33
N GLY A 175 13.13 26.83 13.28
CA GLY A 175 14.52 26.38 13.36
C GLY A 175 14.68 25.01 14.04
N ASN A 176 13.60 24.26 14.23
CA ASN A 176 13.58 22.96 14.91
C ASN A 176 13.84 21.76 13.97
N CYS A 177 14.16 22.02 12.70
CA CYS A 177 14.47 21.00 11.71
C CYS A 177 15.49 21.54 10.70
N SER A 178 16.48 20.73 10.33
CA SER A 178 17.40 21.09 9.25
C SER A 178 16.71 20.97 7.89
N ILE A 179 17.22 21.72 6.90
CA ILE A 179 16.70 21.66 5.52
C ILE A 179 16.88 20.25 4.93
N GLU A 180 18.04 19.63 5.19
CA GLU A 180 18.34 18.28 4.70
C GLU A 180 17.38 17.24 5.28
N ALA A 181 17.14 17.26 6.60
CA ALA A 181 16.13 16.38 7.22
C ALA A 181 14.73 16.65 6.67
N GLY A 182 14.44 17.89 6.27
CA GLY A 182 13.19 18.28 5.64
C GLY A 182 12.97 17.66 4.27
N PHE A 183 13.98 17.53 3.44
CA PHE A 183 13.90 16.84 2.18
C PHE A 183 13.60 15.34 2.37
N VAL A 184 14.36 14.68 3.24
CA VAL A 184 14.12 13.25 3.55
C VAL A 184 12.71 13.03 4.08
N TRP A 185 12.21 13.93 4.95
CA TRP A 185 10.84 13.87 5.46
C TRP A 185 9.80 13.96 4.35
N SER A 186 9.97 14.90 3.42
CA SER A 186 9.04 15.11 2.31
C SER A 186 9.00 13.90 1.37
N ASP A 187 10.17 13.34 1.03
CA ASP A 187 10.28 12.17 0.17
C ASP A 187 9.66 10.94 0.84
N LEU A 188 9.93 10.77 2.14
CA LEU A 188 9.35 9.70 2.94
C LEU A 188 7.81 9.76 2.94
N LEU A 189 7.22 10.92 3.26
CA LEU A 189 5.78 11.10 3.25
C LEU A 189 5.16 10.80 1.88
N THR A 190 5.82 11.20 0.80
CA THR A 190 5.36 10.95 -0.57
C THR A 190 5.38 9.46 -0.90
N ASN A 191 6.45 8.73 -0.56
CA ASN A 191 6.53 7.29 -0.82
C ASN A 191 5.50 6.50 -0.01
N LEU A 192 5.24 6.91 1.24
CA LEU A 192 4.29 6.24 2.10
C LEU A 192 2.83 6.46 1.66
N GLU A 193 2.47 7.67 1.23
CA GLU A 193 1.14 7.96 0.68
C GLU A 193 0.94 7.20 -0.64
N ARG A 194 1.91 7.19 -1.56
CA ARG A 194 1.80 6.41 -2.80
C ARG A 194 1.64 4.92 -2.54
N THR A 195 2.23 4.40 -1.47
CA THR A 195 1.99 3.02 -1.05
C THR A 195 0.51 2.78 -0.72
N SER A 196 -0.13 3.69 0.01
CA SER A 196 -1.56 3.57 0.33
C SER A 196 -2.44 3.71 -0.91
N ASP A 197 -2.08 4.54 -1.89
CA ASP A 197 -2.75 4.63 -3.18
C ASP A 197 -2.74 3.29 -3.93
N HIS A 198 -1.59 2.59 -3.96
CA HIS A 198 -1.50 1.26 -4.57
C HIS A 198 -2.34 0.23 -3.83
N CYS A 199 -2.42 0.30 -2.51
CA CYS A 199 -3.33 -0.53 -1.71
C CYS A 199 -4.81 -0.29 -2.10
N SER A 200 -5.21 0.99 -2.27
CA SER A 200 -6.55 1.37 -2.71
C SER A 200 -6.86 0.85 -4.12
N ASN A 201 -5.92 0.93 -5.06
CA ASN A 201 -6.06 0.37 -6.41
C ASN A 201 -6.32 -1.15 -6.39
N ILE A 202 -5.56 -1.89 -5.58
CA ILE A 202 -5.71 -3.34 -5.42
C ILE A 202 -7.10 -3.66 -4.84
N ALA A 203 -7.50 -2.95 -3.79
CA ALA A 203 -8.81 -3.13 -3.16
C ALA A 203 -9.96 -2.82 -4.14
N GLY A 204 -9.84 -1.76 -4.94
CA GLY A 204 -10.78 -1.42 -6.00
C GLY A 204 -10.95 -2.56 -7.00
N CYS A 205 -9.87 -3.18 -7.46
CA CYS A 205 -9.93 -4.34 -8.36
C CYS A 205 -10.68 -5.53 -7.74
N ILE A 206 -10.50 -5.79 -6.44
CA ILE A 206 -11.19 -6.88 -5.74
C ILE A 206 -12.69 -6.59 -5.65
N ILE A 207 -13.07 -5.37 -5.30
CA ILE A 207 -14.47 -4.94 -5.19
C ILE A 207 -15.16 -4.99 -6.55
N ASP A 208 -14.54 -4.45 -7.60
CA ASP A 208 -15.07 -4.44 -8.95
C ASP A 208 -15.35 -5.86 -9.46
N THR A 209 -14.41 -6.78 -9.26
CA THR A 209 -14.57 -8.19 -9.66
C THR A 209 -15.71 -8.86 -8.88
N ALA A 210 -15.91 -8.53 -7.60
CA ALA A 210 -17.01 -9.06 -6.80
C ALA A 210 -18.36 -8.47 -7.21
N GLN A 211 -18.43 -7.19 -7.59
CA GLN A 211 -19.67 -6.50 -7.97
C GLN A 211 -20.20 -6.90 -9.36
N HIS A 212 -19.31 -7.24 -10.30
CA HIS A 212 -19.76 -7.77 -11.62
C HIS A 212 -20.58 -9.04 -11.52
N ASN A 213 -20.49 -9.76 -10.40
CA ASN A 213 -21.31 -10.93 -10.10
C ASN A 213 -22.68 -10.60 -9.46
N LEU A 214 -23.00 -9.30 -9.23
CA LEU A 214 -24.26 -8.87 -8.62
C LEU A 214 -25.21 -8.25 -9.64
N ASN A 215 -26.52 -8.58 -9.53
CA ASN A 215 -27.57 -8.03 -10.40
C ASN A 215 -27.80 -6.53 -10.15
N LEU A 216 -28.15 -5.77 -11.21
CA LEU A 216 -28.30 -4.31 -11.25
C LEU A 216 -29.25 -3.72 -10.16
N HIS A 217 -30.24 -4.50 -9.68
CA HIS A 217 -31.19 -4.08 -8.64
C HIS A 217 -30.62 -4.09 -7.21
N GLU A 218 -29.58 -4.88 -6.94
CA GLU A 218 -28.91 -4.91 -5.64
C GLU A 218 -27.90 -3.75 -5.51
N SER A 219 -27.31 -3.29 -6.62
CA SER A 219 -26.26 -2.27 -6.65
C SER A 219 -26.69 -0.89 -6.11
N LEU A 220 -27.93 -0.44 -6.34
CA LEU A 220 -28.42 0.86 -5.86
C LEU A 220 -28.70 0.89 -4.34
N GLY A 221 -29.12 -0.23 -3.77
CA GLY A 221 -29.30 -0.39 -2.32
C GLY A 221 -27.98 -0.53 -1.58
N LEU A 222 -27.00 -1.16 -2.20
CA LEU A 222 -25.64 -1.32 -1.73
C LEU A 222 -24.88 0.03 -1.70
N ALA A 223 -24.94 0.82 -2.76
CA ALA A 223 -24.25 2.10 -2.85
C ALA A 223 -24.61 3.08 -1.70
N LYS A 224 -25.87 3.05 -1.23
CA LYS A 224 -26.28 3.89 -0.10
C LYS A 224 -25.78 3.36 1.26
N ARG A 225 -25.80 2.03 1.44
CA ARG A 225 -25.26 1.37 2.64
C ARG A 225 -23.75 1.47 2.69
N GLU A 226 -23.08 1.33 1.56
CA GLU A 226 -21.63 1.51 1.40
C GLU A 226 -21.21 2.94 1.77
N SER A 227 -21.95 3.98 1.36
CA SER A 227 -21.67 5.38 1.70
C SER A 227 -21.76 5.65 3.21
N GLU A 228 -22.71 5.05 3.93
CA GLU A 228 -22.83 5.19 5.38
C GLU A 228 -21.75 4.38 6.12
N SER A 229 -21.48 3.18 5.64
CA SER A 229 -20.41 2.31 6.13
C SER A 229 -19.04 2.97 5.96
N PHE A 230 -18.76 3.51 4.78
CA PHE A 230 -17.54 4.25 4.48
C PHE A 230 -17.31 5.39 5.47
N ARG A 231 -18.31 6.26 5.68
CA ARG A 231 -18.22 7.38 6.63
C ARG A 231 -17.98 6.93 8.07
N SER A 232 -18.55 5.80 8.46
CA SER A 232 -18.35 5.22 9.77
C SER A 232 -16.93 4.71 9.94
N MET A 233 -16.41 3.96 8.97
CA MET A 233 -15.04 3.45 8.93
C MET A 233 -14.02 4.58 8.90
N PHE A 234 -14.21 5.57 8.03
CA PHE A 234 -13.34 6.75 7.96
C PHE A 234 -13.25 7.47 9.32
N ARG A 235 -14.38 7.73 9.98
CA ARG A 235 -14.39 8.35 11.33
C ARG A 235 -13.69 7.48 12.37
N GLY A 236 -13.83 6.16 12.28
CA GLY A 236 -13.14 5.22 13.15
C GLY A 236 -11.63 5.30 12.99
N TYR A 237 -11.15 5.25 11.76
CA TYR A 237 -9.72 5.35 11.44
C TYR A 237 -9.15 6.74 11.75
N ALA A 238 -9.87 7.81 11.42
CA ALA A 238 -9.43 9.18 11.73
C ALA A 238 -9.27 9.40 13.24
N LYS A 239 -10.12 8.78 14.07
CA LYS A 239 -9.97 8.79 15.53
C LYS A 239 -8.81 7.92 16.00
N LYS A 240 -8.65 6.73 15.44
CA LYS A 240 -7.60 5.78 15.79
C LYS A 240 -6.21 6.33 15.51
N TYR A 241 -6.05 7.00 14.37
CA TYR A 241 -4.79 7.54 13.88
C TYR A 241 -4.70 9.07 13.99
N ALA A 242 -5.35 9.66 14.98
CA ALA A 242 -5.21 11.08 15.25
C ALA A 242 -3.76 11.42 15.66
N LEU A 243 -3.17 12.43 15.00
CA LEU A 243 -1.82 12.88 15.36
C LEU A 243 -1.78 13.43 16.79
N PRO A 244 -0.66 13.21 17.53
CA PRO A 244 -0.47 13.80 18.84
C PRO A 244 -0.64 15.33 18.82
N GLU A 245 -1.12 15.92 19.91
CA GLU A 245 -1.20 17.38 20.02
C GLU A 245 0.21 17.99 19.89
N MET A 246 0.30 19.09 19.14
CA MET A 246 1.55 19.85 19.07
C MET A 246 1.88 20.41 20.45
N ALA A 247 3.10 20.15 20.93
CA ALA A 247 3.56 20.79 22.16
C ALA A 247 3.45 22.33 21.99
N LYS A 248 2.77 22.97 22.93
CA LYS A 248 2.73 24.44 22.97
C LYS A 248 4.18 24.91 23.12
N ALA A 249 4.61 25.78 22.19
CA ALA A 249 5.92 26.45 22.22
C ALA A 249 6.06 27.33 23.45
#